data_202e73b8bca8ad59ce748f39eb5ad5e0
#
_entry.id   202e73b8bca8ad59ce748f39eb5ad5e0
#
_cell.length_a   1.000
_cell.length_b   1.000
_cell.length_c   1.000
_cell.angle_alpha   90.00
_cell.angle_beta   90.00
_cell.angle_gamma   90.00
#
_symmetry.space_group_name_H-M   'P 1'
#
loop_
_entity.id
_entity.type
_entity.pdbx_description
1 polymer ?
#
loop_
_entity_poly.entity_id
_entity_poly.type
_entity_poly.pdbx_seq_one_letter_code
_entity_poly.pdbx_strand_id
1 'polypeptide(L)'
;MTGSGPAHVDIEDPQAGKPTFLAVLTHGAGGTPDTPDVLAVRDVARAAGAVTALVTQPYRVKGARAPGSAARQDAAWTEIIGALRAGTPGVPFGVPLIQGGRSNGARVVCRTATEVNAIGVIALAFPLHPPGQPEKSRDAELRQAGTSVLVVNGDHDPFGVPESDPATRVVVIPGETHALAKHPEAIGVAVAQWLDGLPGL
;
A
#
# COMPACT_ATOMS: atom_id res chain seq x y z
N MET A 1 9.78 -5.63 16.34
CA MET A 1 8.66 -5.98 17.27
C MET A 1 7.78 -4.76 17.39
N THR A 2 6.45 -4.93 17.36
CA THR A 2 5.48 -3.84 17.58
C THR A 2 4.70 -4.10 18.87
N GLY A 3 3.99 -3.10 19.39
CA GLY A 3 3.05 -3.27 20.51
C GLY A 3 1.93 -4.29 20.21
N SER A 4 1.67 -4.57 18.92
CA SER A 4 0.77 -5.62 18.46
C SER A 4 1.43 -6.99 18.24
N GLY A 5 2.75 -7.12 18.45
CA GLY A 5 3.57 -8.33 18.26
C GLY A 5 4.52 -8.23 17.06
N PRO A 6 5.15 -9.35 16.65
CA PRO A 6 6.10 -9.36 15.55
C PRO A 6 5.37 -9.17 14.21
N ALA A 7 5.93 -8.35 13.32
CA ALA A 7 5.67 -8.38 11.89
C ALA A 7 6.75 -9.24 11.20
N HIS A 8 6.41 -9.81 10.04
CA HIS A 8 7.40 -10.39 9.13
C HIS A 8 7.62 -9.41 7.98
N VAL A 9 8.88 -9.20 7.59
CA VAL A 9 9.25 -8.26 6.54
C VAL A 9 10.28 -8.88 5.63
N ASP A 10 9.94 -8.99 4.35
CA ASP A 10 10.86 -9.39 3.29
C ASP A 10 11.39 -8.14 2.59
N ILE A 11 12.71 -7.94 2.61
CA ILE A 11 13.38 -6.77 2.03
C ILE A 11 14.09 -7.21 0.75
N GLU A 12 13.87 -6.48 -0.33
CA GLU A 12 14.50 -6.71 -1.62
C GLU A 12 15.14 -5.43 -2.17
N ASP A 13 16.37 -5.55 -2.63
CA ASP A 13 17.12 -4.46 -3.27
C ASP A 13 16.49 -4.03 -4.60
N PRO A 14 16.77 -2.79 -5.08
CA PRO A 14 16.40 -2.37 -6.43
C PRO A 14 16.98 -3.33 -7.48
N GLN A 15 16.35 -3.37 -8.67
CA GLN A 15 16.84 -4.22 -9.77
C GLN A 15 18.22 -3.78 -10.27
N ALA A 16 18.55 -2.49 -10.14
CA ALA A 16 19.84 -1.95 -10.49
C ALA A 16 20.17 -0.68 -9.68
N GLY A 17 21.44 -0.40 -9.51
CA GLY A 17 21.92 0.82 -8.86
C GLY A 17 21.78 0.85 -7.34
N LYS A 18 21.90 2.04 -6.79
CA LYS A 18 21.69 2.30 -5.37
C LYS A 18 20.21 2.66 -5.14
N PRO A 19 19.63 2.28 -4.01
CA PRO A 19 18.26 2.68 -3.67
C PRO A 19 18.09 4.20 -3.65
N THR A 20 17.05 4.68 -4.33
CA THR A 20 16.65 6.10 -4.34
C THR A 20 15.45 6.38 -3.44
N PHE A 21 14.64 5.38 -3.15
CA PHE A 21 13.49 5.47 -2.22
C PHE A 21 13.18 4.13 -1.56
N LEU A 22 12.36 4.17 -0.53
CA LEU A 22 11.83 3.00 0.17
C LEU A 22 10.35 2.81 -0.22
N ALA A 23 9.98 1.62 -0.71
CA ALA A 23 8.59 1.24 -0.93
C ALA A 23 8.16 0.15 0.08
N VAL A 24 7.22 0.46 0.96
CA VAL A 24 6.72 -0.49 1.97
C VAL A 24 5.32 -0.92 1.61
N LEU A 25 5.12 -2.22 1.38
CA LEU A 25 3.89 -2.78 0.83
C LEU A 25 3.25 -3.78 1.80
N THR A 26 1.91 -3.79 1.88
CA THR A 26 1.19 -4.73 2.75
C THR A 26 -0.09 -5.27 2.13
N HIS A 27 -0.64 -6.29 2.76
CA HIS A 27 -1.74 -7.13 2.31
C HIS A 27 -3.12 -6.69 2.83
N GLY A 28 -4.16 -7.27 2.25
CA GLY A 28 -5.54 -7.17 2.75
C GLY A 28 -5.83 -8.06 3.96
N ALA A 29 -7.00 -7.91 4.54
CA ALA A 29 -7.46 -8.75 5.64
C ALA A 29 -7.42 -10.23 5.25
N GLY A 30 -6.86 -11.06 6.10
CA GLY A 30 -6.75 -12.51 5.89
C GLY A 30 -5.74 -12.98 4.83
N GLY A 31 -5.09 -12.04 4.10
CA GLY A 31 -4.10 -12.34 3.05
C GLY A 31 -2.64 -12.28 3.52
N THR A 32 -1.75 -12.35 2.55
CA THR A 32 -0.30 -12.20 2.63
C THR A 32 0.14 -11.20 1.54
N PRO A 33 1.34 -10.62 1.59
CA PRO A 33 1.78 -9.60 0.64
C PRO A 33 2.27 -10.15 -0.72
N ASP A 34 2.14 -11.44 -0.97
CA ASP A 34 2.54 -12.15 -2.18
C ASP A 34 1.43 -12.30 -3.24
N THR A 35 0.44 -11.40 -3.21
CA THR A 35 -0.64 -11.38 -4.22
C THR A 35 -0.17 -10.72 -5.52
N PRO A 36 -0.72 -11.12 -6.70
CA PRO A 36 -0.26 -10.63 -8.00
C PRO A 36 -0.23 -9.10 -8.13
N ASP A 37 -1.22 -8.43 -7.56
CA ASP A 37 -1.34 -6.97 -7.54
C ASP A 37 -0.23 -6.30 -6.71
N VAL A 38 0.06 -6.80 -5.51
CA VAL A 38 1.14 -6.28 -4.65
C VAL A 38 2.51 -6.58 -5.26
N LEU A 39 2.70 -7.77 -5.83
CA LEU A 39 3.93 -8.14 -6.51
C LEU A 39 4.19 -7.28 -7.76
N ALA A 40 3.15 -6.92 -8.52
CA ALA A 40 3.30 -5.99 -9.65
C ALA A 40 3.80 -4.61 -9.19
N VAL A 41 3.29 -4.08 -8.06
CA VAL A 41 3.80 -2.83 -7.46
C VAL A 41 5.25 -2.98 -7.04
N ARG A 42 5.61 -4.08 -6.35
CA ARG A 42 6.98 -4.37 -5.92
C ARG A 42 7.95 -4.34 -7.11
N ASP A 43 7.61 -5.06 -8.18
CA ASP A 43 8.51 -5.22 -9.33
C ASP A 43 8.75 -3.89 -10.05
N VAL A 44 7.70 -3.07 -10.22
CA VAL A 44 7.83 -1.73 -10.80
C VAL A 44 8.61 -0.79 -9.88
N ALA A 45 8.35 -0.81 -8.59
CA ALA A 45 9.09 0.02 -7.63
C ALA A 45 10.59 -0.33 -7.63
N ARG A 46 10.95 -1.62 -7.66
CA ARG A 46 12.34 -2.07 -7.75
C ARG A 46 13.00 -1.66 -9.07
N ALA A 47 12.27 -1.73 -10.17
CA ALA A 47 12.76 -1.25 -11.48
C ALA A 47 13.00 0.27 -11.48
N ALA A 48 12.18 1.02 -10.73
CA ALA A 48 12.32 2.46 -10.54
C ALA A 48 13.39 2.86 -9.49
N GLY A 49 14.09 1.89 -8.88
CA GLY A 49 15.17 2.16 -7.93
C GLY A 49 14.77 2.06 -6.45
N ALA A 50 13.61 1.50 -6.12
CA ALA A 50 13.25 1.27 -4.72
C ALA A 50 13.99 0.10 -4.10
N VAL A 51 14.37 0.25 -2.83
CA VAL A 51 14.36 -0.89 -1.93
C VAL A 51 12.93 -1.15 -1.49
N THR A 52 12.46 -2.39 -1.55
CA THR A 52 11.08 -2.76 -1.22
C THR A 52 11.03 -3.57 0.06
N ALA A 53 9.99 -3.35 0.86
CA ALA A 53 9.70 -4.14 2.06
C ALA A 53 8.26 -4.68 1.97
N LEU A 54 8.12 -5.99 1.81
CA LEU A 54 6.83 -6.68 1.84
C LEU A 54 6.50 -7.07 3.28
N VAL A 55 5.45 -6.48 3.83
CA VAL A 55 5.11 -6.61 5.24
C VAL A 55 3.91 -7.52 5.45
N THR A 56 4.14 -8.63 6.18
CA THR A 56 3.05 -9.40 6.81
C THR A 56 2.75 -8.80 8.19
N GLN A 57 1.56 -8.26 8.35
CA GLN A 57 1.17 -7.54 9.57
C GLN A 57 1.09 -8.45 10.81
N PRO A 58 1.29 -7.90 12.02
CA PRO A 58 1.40 -8.69 13.26
C PRO A 58 0.23 -9.63 13.53
N TYR A 59 -1.01 -9.23 13.22
CA TYR A 59 -2.17 -10.09 13.41
C TYR A 59 -2.11 -11.34 12.52
N ARG A 60 -1.58 -11.22 11.29
CA ARG A 60 -1.41 -12.33 10.36
C ARG A 60 -0.28 -13.26 10.79
N VAL A 61 0.83 -12.71 11.27
CA VAL A 61 1.94 -13.50 11.86
C VAL A 61 1.44 -14.35 13.03
N LYS A 62 0.49 -13.84 13.80
CA LYS A 62 -0.20 -14.59 14.87
C LYS A 62 -1.27 -15.58 14.38
N GLY A 63 -1.50 -15.70 13.08
CA GLY A 63 -2.49 -16.60 12.49
C GLY A 63 -3.94 -16.07 12.48
N ALA A 64 -4.18 -14.84 12.95
CA ALA A 64 -5.52 -14.25 12.90
C ALA A 64 -5.91 -13.81 11.48
N ARG A 65 -7.18 -13.97 11.11
CA ARG A 65 -7.73 -13.48 9.83
C ARG A 65 -8.31 -12.07 9.94
N ALA A 66 -8.80 -11.69 11.13
CA ALA A 66 -9.38 -10.37 11.38
C ALA A 66 -8.30 -9.41 11.90
N PRO A 67 -8.17 -8.21 11.29
CA PRO A 67 -7.08 -7.29 11.60
C PRO A 67 -7.22 -6.53 12.91
N GLY A 68 -8.37 -6.58 13.58
CA GLY A 68 -8.64 -5.80 14.78
C GLY A 68 -9.10 -4.36 14.49
N SER A 69 -9.00 -3.47 15.47
CA SER A 69 -9.39 -2.06 15.33
C SER A 69 -8.43 -1.28 14.42
N ALA A 70 -8.94 -0.23 13.77
CA ALA A 70 -8.14 0.68 12.94
C ALA A 70 -6.94 1.23 13.72
N ALA A 71 -7.17 1.81 14.89
CA ALA A 71 -6.12 2.39 15.72
C ALA A 71 -4.99 1.42 16.05
N ARG A 72 -5.31 0.14 16.31
CA ARG A 72 -4.28 -0.88 16.59
C ARG A 72 -3.47 -1.24 15.36
N GLN A 73 -4.10 -1.26 14.18
CA GLN A 73 -3.42 -1.50 12.91
C GLN A 73 -2.51 -0.35 12.55
N ASP A 74 -3.00 0.88 12.69
CA ASP A 74 -2.29 2.11 12.35
C ASP A 74 -1.05 2.26 13.24
N ALA A 75 -1.17 2.08 14.55
CA ALA A 75 -0.04 2.09 15.49
C ALA A 75 1.01 1.03 15.13
N ALA A 76 0.59 -0.21 14.84
CA ALA A 76 1.52 -1.26 14.44
C ALA A 76 2.24 -0.93 13.12
N TRP A 77 1.53 -0.33 12.16
CA TRP A 77 2.10 0.07 10.88
C TRP A 77 3.14 1.19 11.05
N THR A 78 2.81 2.22 11.81
CA THR A 78 3.73 3.33 12.13
C THR A 78 5.00 2.83 12.82
N GLU A 79 4.86 1.90 13.79
CA GLU A 79 6.01 1.26 14.46
C GLU A 79 6.88 0.46 13.47
N ILE A 80 6.29 -0.26 12.50
CA ILE A 80 7.03 -0.98 11.47
C ILE A 80 7.82 -0.02 10.58
N ILE A 81 7.17 1.03 10.06
CA ILE A 81 7.84 2.06 9.25
C ILE A 81 8.98 2.71 10.04
N GLY A 82 8.74 3.07 11.29
CA GLY A 82 9.77 3.63 12.17
C GLY A 82 10.98 2.71 12.32
N ALA A 83 10.76 1.42 12.56
CA ALA A 83 11.80 0.43 12.68
C ALA A 83 12.60 0.25 11.37
N LEU A 84 11.93 0.20 10.22
CA LEU A 84 12.58 0.12 8.91
C LEU A 84 13.53 1.31 8.68
N ARG A 85 13.08 2.51 8.98
CA ARG A 85 13.84 3.77 8.77
C ARG A 85 14.91 4.04 9.84
N ALA A 86 14.85 3.37 10.98
CA ALA A 86 15.83 3.54 12.08
C ALA A 86 17.15 2.78 11.91
N GLY A 87 17.39 2.15 10.75
CA GLY A 87 18.63 1.44 10.46
C GLY A 87 18.46 -0.07 10.29
N THR A 88 17.32 -0.51 9.78
CA THR A 88 17.18 -1.91 9.35
C THR A 88 18.17 -2.22 8.22
N PRO A 89 18.95 -3.31 8.31
CA PRO A 89 19.87 -3.71 7.25
C PRO A 89 19.17 -3.79 5.89
N GLY A 90 19.81 -3.24 4.84
CA GLY A 90 19.24 -3.16 3.50
C GLY A 90 18.33 -1.94 3.25
N VAL A 91 17.90 -1.21 4.28
CA VAL A 91 17.10 0.01 4.12
C VAL A 91 17.98 1.25 4.25
N PRO A 92 18.13 2.07 3.19
CA PRO A 92 18.96 3.26 3.23
C PRO A 92 18.35 4.35 4.12
N PHE A 93 19.22 5.11 4.75
CA PHE A 93 18.80 6.19 5.64
C PHE A 93 18.36 7.43 4.84
N GLY A 94 17.28 8.08 5.27
CA GLY A 94 16.89 9.39 4.75
C GLY A 94 16.27 9.42 3.36
N VAL A 95 16.02 8.26 2.72
CA VAL A 95 15.35 8.22 1.42
C VAL A 95 13.85 8.50 1.54
N PRO A 96 13.22 9.03 0.46
CA PRO A 96 11.77 9.19 0.39
C PRO A 96 11.03 7.87 0.65
N LEU A 97 9.84 7.96 1.27
CA LEU A 97 8.98 6.82 1.57
C LEU A 97 7.74 6.84 0.69
N ILE A 98 7.50 5.75 -0.03
CA ILE A 98 6.20 5.41 -0.61
C ILE A 98 5.64 4.21 0.16
N GLN A 99 4.38 4.28 0.53
CA GLN A 99 3.72 3.12 1.13
C GLN A 99 2.57 2.63 0.26
N GLY A 100 2.35 1.34 0.25
CA GLY A 100 1.28 0.73 -0.53
C GLY A 100 0.58 -0.39 0.22
N GLY A 101 -0.68 -0.59 -0.12
CA GLY A 101 -1.45 -1.65 0.50
C GLY A 101 -2.65 -2.07 -0.33
N ARG A 102 -3.11 -3.29 -0.08
CA ARG A 102 -4.26 -3.89 -0.70
C ARG A 102 -5.46 -3.94 0.25
N SER A 103 -6.66 -3.54 -0.21
CA SER A 103 -7.92 -3.67 0.52
C SER A 103 -7.84 -3.06 1.92
N ASN A 104 -7.89 -3.85 2.99
CA ASN A 104 -7.68 -3.37 4.35
C ASN A 104 -6.32 -2.68 4.53
N GLY A 105 -5.26 -3.18 3.90
CA GLY A 105 -3.94 -2.54 3.90
C GLY A 105 -3.95 -1.18 3.22
N ALA A 106 -4.73 -1.00 2.13
CA ALA A 106 -4.91 0.29 1.48
C ALA A 106 -5.49 1.34 2.42
N ARG A 107 -6.44 0.95 3.28
CA ARG A 107 -6.98 1.85 4.31
C ARG A 107 -5.93 2.25 5.35
N VAL A 108 -5.11 1.30 5.81
CA VAL A 108 -4.04 1.56 6.78
C VAL A 108 -3.05 2.57 6.21
N VAL A 109 -2.54 2.34 5.00
CA VAL A 109 -1.55 3.24 4.39
C VAL A 109 -2.11 4.64 4.12
N CYS A 110 -3.40 4.78 3.77
CA CYS A 110 -4.03 6.09 3.62
C CYS A 110 -4.11 6.83 4.98
N ARG A 111 -4.55 6.17 6.05
CA ARG A 111 -4.71 6.81 7.36
C ARG A 111 -3.39 7.22 8.02
N THR A 112 -2.31 6.52 7.72
CA THR A 112 -1.00 6.72 8.39
C THR A 112 -0.02 7.56 7.58
N ALA A 113 -0.33 7.92 6.33
CA ALA A 113 0.62 8.53 5.40
C ALA A 113 1.27 9.81 5.93
N THR A 114 0.49 10.71 6.49
CA THR A 114 1.00 11.95 7.08
C THR A 114 1.89 11.67 8.30
N GLU A 115 1.50 10.74 9.18
CA GLU A 115 2.25 10.42 10.39
C GLU A 115 3.64 9.83 10.08
N VAL A 116 3.75 9.00 9.04
CA VAL A 116 5.03 8.40 8.63
C VAL A 116 5.82 9.25 7.63
N ASN A 117 5.32 10.44 7.27
CA ASN A 117 5.91 11.32 6.26
C ASN A 117 6.12 10.60 4.91
N ALA A 118 5.11 9.89 4.43
CA ALA A 118 5.12 9.31 3.10
C ALA A 118 4.94 10.41 2.04
N ILE A 119 5.75 10.36 0.96
CA ILE A 119 5.59 11.26 -0.19
C ILE A 119 4.53 10.78 -1.17
N GLY A 120 4.09 9.53 -1.06
CA GLY A 120 3.07 8.94 -1.91
C GLY A 120 2.46 7.67 -1.33
N VAL A 121 1.24 7.37 -1.76
CA VAL A 121 0.46 6.20 -1.35
C VAL A 121 -0.05 5.44 -2.57
N ILE A 122 0.09 4.12 -2.58
CA ILE A 122 -0.51 3.22 -3.57
C ILE A 122 -1.60 2.39 -2.88
N ALA A 123 -2.85 2.64 -3.24
CA ALA A 123 -4.03 1.99 -2.66
C ALA A 123 -4.65 1.01 -3.67
N LEU A 124 -4.36 -0.28 -3.53
CA LEU A 124 -4.88 -1.34 -4.39
C LEU A 124 -6.22 -1.84 -3.87
N ALA A 125 -7.22 -1.94 -4.73
CA ALA A 125 -8.58 -2.35 -4.38
C ALA A 125 -9.07 -1.64 -3.10
N PHE A 126 -8.99 -0.30 -3.08
CA PHE A 126 -9.45 0.46 -1.92
C PHE A 126 -10.95 0.22 -1.71
N PRO A 127 -11.36 -0.30 -0.53
CA PRO A 127 -12.75 -0.66 -0.29
C PRO A 127 -13.57 0.57 0.13
N LEU A 128 -14.08 1.33 -0.87
CA LEU A 128 -14.80 2.59 -0.66
C LEU A 128 -15.98 2.45 0.32
N HIS A 129 -16.68 1.32 0.29
CA HIS A 129 -17.76 0.99 1.22
C HIS A 129 -17.88 -0.53 1.39
N PRO A 130 -18.58 -1.05 2.40
CA PRO A 130 -18.94 -2.47 2.43
C PRO A 130 -19.86 -2.83 1.24
N PRO A 131 -19.80 -4.05 0.71
CA PRO A 131 -20.67 -4.47 -0.38
C PRO A 131 -22.15 -4.22 -0.06
N GLY A 132 -22.86 -3.57 -1.00
CA GLY A 132 -24.28 -3.25 -0.82
C GLY A 132 -24.62 -2.17 0.20
N GLN A 133 -23.62 -1.43 0.74
CA GLN A 133 -23.81 -0.38 1.75
C GLN A 133 -23.07 0.92 1.36
N PRO A 134 -23.42 1.56 0.22
CA PRO A 134 -22.72 2.74 -0.26
C PRO A 134 -22.79 3.94 0.70
N GLU A 135 -23.81 4.00 1.56
CA GLU A 135 -23.96 5.02 2.60
C GLU A 135 -22.86 4.93 3.69
N LYS A 136 -22.17 3.80 3.80
CA LYS A 136 -21.02 3.62 4.71
C LYS A 136 -19.70 3.90 4.02
N SER A 137 -19.62 5.03 3.34
CA SER A 137 -18.42 5.44 2.62
C SER A 137 -17.21 5.59 3.53
N ARG A 138 -16.06 5.18 3.02
CA ARG A 138 -14.72 5.34 3.62
C ARG A 138 -13.86 6.35 2.84
N ASP A 139 -14.49 7.18 2.02
CA ASP A 139 -13.77 8.19 1.24
C ASP A 139 -12.96 9.13 2.15
N ALA A 140 -13.48 9.47 3.31
CA ALA A 140 -12.76 10.26 4.30
C ALA A 140 -11.43 9.62 4.76
N GLU A 141 -11.34 8.27 4.84
CA GLU A 141 -10.08 7.59 5.16
C GLU A 141 -9.07 7.70 3.99
N LEU A 142 -9.54 7.65 2.75
CA LEU A 142 -8.69 7.85 1.57
C LEU A 142 -8.09 9.26 1.56
N ARG A 143 -8.91 10.28 1.83
CA ARG A 143 -8.49 11.71 1.83
C ARG A 143 -7.56 12.06 3.00
N GLN A 144 -7.53 11.25 4.07
CA GLN A 144 -6.59 11.43 5.17
C GLN A 144 -5.12 11.22 4.76
N ALA A 145 -4.85 10.64 3.59
CA ALA A 145 -3.48 10.44 3.11
C ALA A 145 -2.68 11.75 3.07
N GLY A 146 -3.30 12.89 2.71
CA GLY A 146 -2.65 14.21 2.75
C GLY A 146 -1.44 14.35 1.83
N THR A 147 -1.25 13.43 0.89
CA THR A 147 -0.16 13.36 -0.09
C THR A 147 -0.70 12.84 -1.41
N SER A 148 0.16 12.67 -2.42
CA SER A 148 -0.22 12.06 -3.70
C SER A 148 -0.66 10.61 -3.52
N VAL A 149 -1.82 10.24 -4.06
CA VAL A 149 -2.38 8.89 -3.98
C VAL A 149 -2.66 8.33 -5.38
N LEU A 150 -2.19 7.12 -5.62
CA LEU A 150 -2.66 6.28 -6.72
C LEU A 150 -3.63 5.24 -6.16
N VAL A 151 -4.87 5.26 -6.64
CA VAL A 151 -5.84 4.17 -6.40
C VAL A 151 -5.93 3.32 -7.65
N VAL A 152 -5.85 2.00 -7.50
CA VAL A 152 -6.11 1.03 -8.57
C VAL A 152 -7.22 0.09 -8.13
N ASN A 153 -8.37 0.13 -8.80
CA ASN A 153 -9.53 -0.72 -8.52
C ASN A 153 -10.02 -1.43 -9.78
N GLY A 154 -10.71 -2.54 -9.62
CA GLY A 154 -11.45 -3.19 -10.70
C GLY A 154 -12.82 -2.52 -10.92
N ASP A 155 -13.31 -2.52 -12.16
CA ASP A 155 -14.66 -2.01 -12.50
C ASP A 155 -15.81 -2.86 -11.93
N HIS A 156 -15.51 -4.12 -11.59
CA HIS A 156 -16.45 -5.06 -10.94
C HIS A 156 -16.15 -5.23 -9.43
N ASP A 157 -15.50 -4.24 -8.78
CA ASP A 157 -15.25 -4.30 -7.34
C ASP A 157 -16.53 -4.01 -6.55
N PRO A 158 -17.09 -4.98 -5.79
CA PRO A 158 -18.32 -4.78 -5.02
C PRO A 158 -18.16 -3.80 -3.85
N PHE A 159 -16.91 -3.43 -3.51
CA PHE A 159 -16.62 -2.41 -2.50
C PHE A 159 -16.64 -0.98 -3.05
N GLY A 160 -16.98 -0.81 -4.33
CA GLY A 160 -17.05 0.49 -5.00
C GLY A 160 -15.68 1.02 -5.45
N VAL A 161 -15.72 2.05 -6.29
CA VAL A 161 -14.56 2.74 -6.85
C VAL A 161 -14.58 4.19 -6.39
N PRO A 162 -13.50 4.72 -5.78
CA PRO A 162 -13.42 6.12 -5.40
C PRO A 162 -13.40 7.06 -6.62
N GLU A 163 -13.72 8.31 -6.41
CA GLU A 163 -13.54 9.36 -7.42
C GLU A 163 -12.12 9.95 -7.35
N SER A 164 -11.60 10.40 -8.50
CA SER A 164 -10.34 11.14 -8.57
C SER A 164 -10.53 12.57 -8.05
N ASP A 165 -9.44 13.12 -7.50
CA ASP A 165 -9.31 14.54 -7.17
C ASP A 165 -7.87 15.02 -7.49
N PRO A 166 -7.50 16.29 -7.24
CA PRO A 166 -6.15 16.77 -7.55
C PRO A 166 -5.00 16.02 -6.86
N ALA A 167 -5.24 15.40 -5.69
CA ALA A 167 -4.25 14.62 -4.96
C ALA A 167 -4.39 13.11 -5.21
N THR A 168 -5.53 12.65 -5.73
CA THR A 168 -5.86 11.22 -5.88
C THR A 168 -6.13 10.87 -7.34
N ARG A 169 -5.21 10.15 -7.96
CA ARG A 169 -5.42 9.54 -9.28
C ARG A 169 -6.08 8.17 -9.11
N VAL A 170 -7.21 7.95 -9.75
CA VAL A 170 -7.90 6.66 -9.77
C VAL A 170 -7.76 6.01 -11.14
N VAL A 171 -7.26 4.78 -11.17
CA VAL A 171 -7.17 3.93 -12.36
C VAL A 171 -8.10 2.74 -12.17
N VAL A 172 -9.04 2.58 -13.08
CA VAL A 172 -10.00 1.47 -13.09
C VAL A 172 -9.56 0.45 -14.12
N ILE A 173 -9.35 -0.79 -13.68
CA ILE A 173 -8.94 -1.89 -14.58
C ILE A 173 -10.19 -2.65 -15.06
N PRO A 174 -10.50 -2.64 -16.37
CA PRO A 174 -11.67 -3.33 -16.89
C PRO A 174 -11.60 -4.85 -16.66
N GLY A 175 -12.73 -5.45 -16.31
CA GLY A 175 -12.87 -6.89 -16.06
C GLY A 175 -12.27 -7.40 -14.75
N GLU A 176 -11.67 -6.51 -13.97
CA GLU A 176 -11.15 -6.84 -12.65
C GLU A 176 -12.21 -6.70 -11.55
N THR A 177 -12.03 -7.53 -10.51
CA THR A 177 -12.83 -7.49 -9.29
C THR A 177 -11.97 -6.96 -8.14
N HIS A 178 -12.46 -7.10 -6.90
CA HIS A 178 -11.67 -6.79 -5.70
C HIS A 178 -10.35 -7.55 -5.59
N ALA A 179 -10.21 -8.66 -6.31
CA ALA A 179 -9.00 -9.48 -6.26
C ALA A 179 -7.81 -8.87 -7.02
N LEU A 180 -8.03 -8.06 -8.06
CA LEU A 180 -6.99 -7.47 -8.94
C LEU A 180 -5.95 -8.51 -9.41
N ALA A 181 -6.39 -9.70 -9.81
CA ALA A 181 -5.50 -10.83 -10.04
C ALA A 181 -5.31 -11.22 -11.52
N LYS A 182 -6.15 -10.67 -12.42
CA LYS A 182 -6.16 -11.07 -13.84
C LYS A 182 -5.18 -10.26 -14.69
N HIS A 183 -4.99 -8.99 -14.34
CA HIS A 183 -4.23 -8.02 -15.15
C HIS A 183 -3.15 -7.29 -14.32
N PRO A 184 -2.20 -8.03 -13.69
CA PRO A 184 -1.13 -7.41 -12.90
C PRO A 184 -0.22 -6.48 -13.72
N GLU A 185 -0.09 -6.74 -15.03
CA GLU A 185 0.63 -5.88 -15.98
C GLU A 185 0.01 -4.49 -16.10
N ALA A 186 -1.32 -4.40 -16.11
CA ALA A 186 -2.02 -3.11 -16.18
C ALA A 186 -1.83 -2.30 -14.88
N ILE A 187 -1.77 -2.99 -13.73
CA ILE A 187 -1.43 -2.37 -12.47
C ILE A 187 0.01 -1.82 -12.52
N GLY A 188 0.96 -2.63 -13.02
CA GLY A 188 2.34 -2.20 -13.19
C GLY A 188 2.49 -0.94 -14.05
N VAL A 189 1.78 -0.87 -15.18
CA VAL A 189 1.75 0.33 -16.04
C VAL A 189 1.22 1.55 -15.29
N ALA A 190 0.11 1.41 -14.56
CA ALA A 190 -0.47 2.51 -13.79
C ALA A 190 0.50 3.03 -12.72
N VAL A 191 1.19 2.13 -12.02
CA VAL A 191 2.18 2.45 -11.00
C VAL A 191 3.39 3.16 -11.59
N ALA A 192 3.96 2.64 -12.70
CA ALA A 192 5.11 3.26 -13.37
C ALA A 192 4.80 4.71 -13.78
N GLN A 193 3.68 4.92 -14.47
CA GLN A 193 3.25 6.26 -14.90
C GLN A 193 3.01 7.22 -13.74
N TRP A 194 2.56 6.71 -12.60
CA TRP A 194 2.35 7.54 -11.42
C TRP A 194 3.66 7.89 -10.72
N LEU A 195 4.59 6.94 -10.62
CA LEU A 195 5.94 7.17 -10.07
C LEU A 195 6.71 8.21 -10.87
N ASP A 196 6.67 8.14 -12.21
CA ASP A 196 7.33 9.11 -13.11
C ASP A 196 6.85 10.55 -12.89
N GLY A 197 5.64 10.74 -12.41
CA GLY A 197 5.07 12.05 -12.15
C GLY A 197 5.07 12.45 -10.66
N LEU A 198 5.65 11.64 -9.77
CA LEU A 198 5.57 11.88 -8.33
C LEU A 198 6.60 12.92 -7.87
N PRO A 199 6.19 14.08 -7.33
CA PRO A 199 7.11 15.07 -6.82
C PRO A 199 7.97 14.53 -5.67
N GLY A 200 9.28 14.74 -5.75
CA GLY A 200 10.21 14.35 -4.68
C GLY A 200 10.75 12.92 -4.78
N LEU A 201 10.47 12.23 -5.91
CA LEU A 201 11.07 10.94 -6.22
C LEU A 201 12.30 11.10 -7.13
#